data_dc65780feabd49b7785acdc03101c878
#
_entry.id   dc65780feabd49b7785acdc03101c878
#
_cell.length_a   1.000
_cell.length_b   1.000
_cell.length_c   1.000
_cell.angle_alpha   90.00
_cell.angle_beta   90.00
_cell.angle_gamma   90.00
#
_symmetry.space_group_name_H-M   'P 1'
#
loop_
_entity.id
_entity.type
_entity.pdbx_description
1 polymer ?
#
loop_
_entity_poly.entity_id
_entity_poly.type
_entity_poly.pdbx_seq_one_letter_code
_entity_poly.pdbx_strand_id
1 'polypeptide(L)'
;MPHNSDVRKNKLAKIQLDEDPRQTGIKISWQGEVKTFDSYKIPLQYLIYNKYNGRIGTLVSSHETQYSELDPENKNDANQIENFLWESKKDRNNATLSSIASEGQKLHGIVTIDGKIIDGNRRAMLLNKITSNPDKYPTTTHGHCEYFEAIILDSPGTEKELLKLETFYQMGQDEKLDYNPIEKYLKCKTLKQNDFSNNNISKLMNEKEPQILKWLETMEHMDSYL
;
A
#
# COMPACT_ATOMS: atom_id res chain seq x y z
N MET A 1 9.02 -1.41 17.12
CA MET A 1 7.81 -2.24 17.00
C MET A 1 6.67 -1.32 16.65
N PRO A 2 5.83 -1.66 15.69
CA PRO A 2 4.58 -0.93 15.53
C PRO A 2 3.78 -1.00 16.83
N HIS A 3 3.14 0.10 17.19
CA HIS A 3 2.23 0.13 18.33
C HIS A 3 1.03 -0.78 18.06
N ASN A 4 0.36 -1.26 19.12
CA ASN A 4 -0.86 -2.04 18.96
C ASN A 4 -1.98 -1.20 18.29
N SER A 5 -2.99 -1.87 17.74
CA SER A 5 -4.07 -1.23 16.96
C SER A 5 -4.75 -0.08 17.69
N ASP A 6 -5.05 -0.23 18.99
CA ASP A 6 -5.76 0.82 19.74
C ASP A 6 -4.90 2.07 19.95
N VAL A 7 -3.60 1.89 20.21
CA VAL A 7 -2.65 3.02 20.32
C VAL A 7 -2.53 3.74 18.99
N ARG A 8 -2.48 3.00 17.87
CA ARG A 8 -2.46 3.59 16.53
C ARG A 8 -3.73 4.38 16.24
N LYS A 9 -4.91 3.78 16.46
CA LYS A 9 -6.21 4.47 16.29
C LYS A 9 -6.29 5.77 17.06
N ASN A 10 -5.96 5.73 18.34
CA ASN A 10 -5.99 6.90 19.20
C ASN A 10 -5.03 8.00 18.71
N LYS A 11 -3.82 7.62 18.27
CA LYS A 11 -2.85 8.61 17.76
C LYS A 11 -3.32 9.21 16.44
N LEU A 12 -3.84 8.40 15.51
CA LEU A 12 -4.31 8.88 14.21
C LEU A 12 -5.53 9.81 14.37
N ALA A 13 -6.47 9.45 15.23
CA ALA A 13 -7.61 10.31 15.57
C ALA A 13 -7.15 11.64 16.17
N LYS A 14 -6.15 11.61 17.07
CA LYS A 14 -5.59 12.83 17.65
C LYS A 14 -4.89 13.71 16.60
N ILE A 15 -4.17 13.12 15.64
CA ILE A 15 -3.56 13.86 14.53
C ILE A 15 -4.63 14.60 13.72
N GLN A 16 -5.75 13.95 13.39
CA GLN A 16 -6.85 14.59 12.64
C GLN A 16 -7.53 15.75 13.40
N LEU A 17 -7.49 15.73 14.72
CA LEU A 17 -8.13 16.75 15.57
C LEU A 17 -7.19 17.94 15.86
N ASP A 18 -5.90 17.66 16.07
CA ASP A 18 -4.97 18.61 16.70
C ASP A 18 -3.96 19.19 15.72
N GLU A 19 -3.73 18.55 14.56
CA GLU A 19 -2.68 18.96 13.62
C GLU A 19 -3.26 19.59 12.35
N ASP A 20 -2.58 20.60 11.83
CA ASP A 20 -2.94 21.21 10.54
C ASP A 20 -2.73 20.22 9.38
N PRO A 21 -3.68 20.11 8.45
CA PRO A 21 -3.53 19.26 7.29
C PRO A 21 -2.42 19.74 6.36
N ARG A 22 -1.76 18.81 5.68
CA ARG A 22 -0.75 19.10 4.67
C ARG A 22 -1.36 19.47 3.33
N GLN A 23 -2.42 18.81 2.99
CA GLN A 23 -3.22 19.07 1.79
C GLN A 23 -4.68 18.85 2.13
N THR A 24 -5.55 19.74 1.65
CA THR A 24 -6.99 19.70 1.89
C THR A 24 -7.76 19.39 0.61
N GLY A 25 -8.98 18.92 0.77
CA GLY A 25 -9.92 18.79 -0.34
C GLY A 25 -9.65 17.64 -1.30
N ILE A 26 -8.97 16.58 -0.87
CA ILE A 26 -8.63 15.42 -1.69
C ILE A 26 -9.87 14.52 -1.84
N LYS A 27 -10.30 14.29 -3.07
CA LYS A 27 -11.48 13.47 -3.35
C LYS A 27 -11.10 12.01 -3.53
N ILE A 28 -11.76 11.13 -2.76
CA ILE A 28 -11.60 9.68 -2.84
C ILE A 28 -12.98 9.03 -2.97
N SER A 29 -13.09 8.02 -3.85
CA SER A 29 -14.26 7.14 -3.86
C SER A 29 -14.14 6.11 -2.72
N TRP A 30 -14.89 6.31 -1.65
CA TRP A 30 -14.86 5.49 -0.45
C TRP A 30 -16.28 5.10 -0.04
N GLN A 31 -16.50 3.80 0.18
CA GLN A 31 -17.81 3.24 0.56
C GLN A 31 -18.96 3.61 -0.39
N GLY A 32 -18.65 3.65 -1.69
CA GLY A 32 -19.65 3.94 -2.74
C GLY A 32 -19.92 5.42 -2.99
N GLU A 33 -19.33 6.30 -2.22
CA GLU A 33 -19.47 7.76 -2.34
C GLU A 33 -18.15 8.44 -2.66
N VAL A 34 -18.22 9.63 -3.26
CA VAL A 34 -17.05 10.51 -3.42
C VAL A 34 -16.97 11.38 -2.18
N LYS A 35 -16.05 11.05 -1.28
CA LYS A 35 -15.78 11.80 -0.06
C LYS A 35 -14.57 12.71 -0.21
N THR A 36 -14.53 13.77 0.58
CA THR A 36 -13.41 14.70 0.64
C THR A 36 -12.61 14.46 1.92
N PHE A 37 -11.30 14.32 1.77
CA PHE A 37 -10.37 14.08 2.86
C PHE A 37 -9.24 15.09 2.85
N ASP A 38 -8.56 15.17 3.98
CA ASP A 38 -7.33 15.91 4.16
C ASP A 38 -6.16 14.94 4.43
N SER A 39 -4.94 15.33 4.06
CA SER A 39 -3.75 14.54 4.36
C SER A 39 -3.00 15.12 5.55
N TYR A 40 -2.36 14.24 6.31
CA TYR A 40 -1.65 14.57 7.54
C TYR A 40 -0.26 13.93 7.57
N LYS A 41 0.63 14.46 8.40
CA LYS A 41 1.92 13.83 8.74
C LYS A 41 1.70 12.76 9.80
N ILE A 42 1.93 11.51 9.45
CA ILE A 42 1.78 10.38 10.36
C ILE A 42 3.18 9.84 10.69
N PRO A 43 3.60 9.81 11.98
CA PRO A 43 4.88 9.22 12.34
C PRO A 43 4.94 7.75 11.94
N LEU A 44 6.03 7.33 11.30
CA LEU A 44 6.20 6.00 10.71
C LEU A 44 5.92 4.84 11.68
N GLN A 45 6.21 5.02 12.97
CA GLN A 45 5.97 4.02 14.01
C GLN A 45 4.49 3.66 14.27
N TYR A 46 3.55 4.47 13.76
CA TYR A 46 2.11 4.21 13.86
C TYR A 46 1.52 3.57 12.60
N LEU A 47 2.37 3.16 11.68
CA LEU A 47 1.97 2.54 10.42
C LEU A 47 2.30 1.05 10.41
N ILE A 48 1.47 0.28 9.71
CA ILE A 48 1.73 -1.13 9.40
C ILE A 48 1.61 -1.36 7.89
N TYR A 49 2.49 -2.21 7.38
CA TYR A 49 2.47 -2.57 5.97
C TYR A 49 1.26 -3.43 5.61
N ASN A 50 0.73 -3.23 4.43
CA ASN A 50 -0.23 -4.16 3.86
C ASN A 50 0.52 -5.29 3.14
N LYS A 51 0.56 -6.48 3.73
CA LYS A 51 1.19 -7.67 3.13
C LYS A 51 0.49 -8.14 1.84
N TYR A 52 -0.79 -7.81 1.68
CA TYR A 52 -1.56 -8.12 0.48
C TYR A 52 -1.35 -7.11 -0.66
N ASN A 53 -0.35 -6.22 -0.52
CA ASN A 53 0.00 -5.28 -1.58
C ASN A 53 0.32 -6.00 -2.88
N GLY A 54 -0.35 -5.64 -3.98
CA GLY A 54 -0.23 -6.32 -5.27
C GLY A 54 1.19 -6.41 -5.85
N ARG A 55 2.15 -5.61 -5.33
CA ARG A 55 3.55 -5.61 -5.80
C ARG A 55 4.41 -6.71 -5.16
N ILE A 56 3.97 -7.24 -4.04
CA ILE A 56 4.72 -8.27 -3.28
C ILE A 56 3.89 -9.52 -3.03
N GLY A 57 2.69 -9.60 -3.58
CA GLY A 57 1.75 -10.71 -3.35
C GLY A 57 2.35 -12.08 -3.65
N THR A 58 3.11 -12.21 -4.74
CA THR A 58 3.82 -13.46 -5.08
C THR A 58 4.90 -13.82 -4.08
N LEU A 59 5.67 -12.83 -3.60
CA LEU A 59 6.75 -13.04 -2.64
C LEU A 59 6.18 -13.43 -1.26
N VAL A 60 5.12 -12.75 -0.85
CA VAL A 60 4.41 -13.05 0.40
C VAL A 60 3.80 -14.45 0.33
N SER A 61 3.05 -14.78 -0.72
CA SER A 61 2.43 -16.10 -0.88
C SER A 61 3.47 -17.23 -0.92
N SER A 62 4.58 -17.06 -1.64
CA SER A 62 5.67 -18.03 -1.68
C SER A 62 6.31 -18.21 -0.30
N HIS A 63 6.51 -17.14 0.46
CA HIS A 63 7.06 -17.20 1.81
C HIS A 63 6.11 -17.94 2.77
N GLU A 64 4.82 -17.56 2.76
CA GLU A 64 3.81 -18.15 3.64
C GLU A 64 3.55 -19.63 3.35
N THR A 65 3.74 -20.08 2.09
CA THR A 65 3.67 -21.50 1.73
C THR A 65 4.85 -22.29 2.29
N GLN A 66 6.05 -21.69 2.37
CA GLN A 66 7.27 -22.38 2.79
C GLN A 66 7.55 -22.30 4.30
N TYR A 67 7.05 -21.25 4.95
CA TYR A 67 7.33 -20.94 6.35
C TYR A 67 6.03 -20.73 7.14
N SER A 68 5.78 -19.54 7.61
CA SER A 68 4.59 -19.19 8.39
C SER A 68 3.93 -17.95 7.83
N GLU A 69 2.67 -17.76 8.17
CA GLU A 69 1.95 -16.53 7.85
C GLU A 69 2.68 -15.31 8.45
N LEU A 70 2.84 -14.26 7.64
CA LEU A 70 3.47 -13.02 8.05
C LEU A 70 2.47 -12.15 8.82
N ASP A 71 2.86 -11.70 9.99
CA ASP A 71 2.14 -10.72 10.79
C ASP A 71 2.80 -9.34 10.67
N PRO A 72 2.19 -8.37 9.96
CA PRO A 72 2.77 -7.03 9.81
C PRO A 72 2.96 -6.26 11.13
N GLU A 73 2.32 -6.70 12.21
CA GLU A 73 2.51 -6.14 13.57
C GLU A 73 3.75 -6.73 14.27
N ASN A 74 4.23 -7.88 13.82
CA ASN A 74 5.49 -8.46 14.29
C ASN A 74 6.67 -7.75 13.62
N LYS A 75 7.67 -7.36 14.41
CA LYS A 75 8.85 -6.63 13.91
C LYS A 75 9.64 -7.41 12.85
N ASN A 76 9.83 -8.71 13.04
CA ASN A 76 10.61 -9.52 12.11
C ASN A 76 9.86 -9.69 10.79
N ASP A 77 8.57 -9.91 10.85
CA ASP A 77 7.72 -10.06 9.66
C ASP A 77 7.55 -8.75 8.93
N ALA A 78 7.42 -7.63 9.65
CA ALA A 78 7.44 -6.29 9.06
C ALA A 78 8.75 -6.02 8.29
N ASN A 79 9.91 -6.40 8.85
CA ASN A 79 11.20 -6.31 8.19
C ASN A 79 11.24 -7.20 6.93
N GLN A 80 10.65 -8.39 6.98
CA GLN A 80 10.56 -9.28 5.82
C GLN A 80 9.70 -8.66 4.71
N ILE A 81 8.57 -8.05 5.06
CA ILE A 81 7.72 -7.31 4.11
C ILE A 81 8.48 -6.12 3.52
N GLU A 82 9.25 -5.37 4.31
CA GLU A 82 10.14 -4.31 3.80
C GLU A 82 11.16 -4.84 2.79
N ASN A 83 11.77 -5.99 3.05
CA ASN A 83 12.70 -6.62 2.13
C ASN A 83 12.01 -7.00 0.81
N PHE A 84 10.81 -7.56 0.85
CA PHE A 84 10.04 -7.84 -0.36
C PHE A 84 9.70 -6.58 -1.15
N LEU A 85 9.28 -5.51 -0.49
CA LEU A 85 9.03 -4.21 -1.11
C LEU A 85 10.30 -3.64 -1.75
N TRP A 86 11.45 -3.78 -1.09
CA TRP A 86 12.74 -3.32 -1.60
C TRP A 86 13.17 -4.11 -2.85
N GLU A 87 13.13 -5.43 -2.77
CA GLU A 87 13.61 -6.30 -3.86
C GLU A 87 12.67 -6.28 -5.08
N SER A 88 11.38 -6.01 -4.90
CA SER A 88 10.37 -6.02 -5.98
C SER A 88 10.72 -5.12 -7.18
N LYS A 89 11.38 -3.98 -6.97
CA LYS A 89 11.78 -3.01 -8.01
C LYS A 89 12.98 -2.18 -7.57
N LYS A 90 14.12 -2.82 -7.37
CA LYS A 90 15.33 -2.24 -6.75
C LYS A 90 15.80 -0.94 -7.41
N ASP A 91 15.87 -0.91 -8.75
CA ASP A 91 16.33 0.28 -9.47
C ASP A 91 15.38 1.47 -9.29
N ARG A 92 14.08 1.23 -9.37
CA ARG A 92 13.07 2.27 -9.10
C ARG A 92 13.06 2.70 -7.63
N ASN A 93 13.33 1.78 -6.70
CA ASN A 93 13.45 2.10 -5.29
C ASN A 93 14.61 3.05 -5.03
N ASN A 94 15.76 2.82 -5.67
CA ASN A 94 16.91 3.72 -5.55
C ASN A 94 16.62 5.13 -6.10
N ALA A 95 16.00 5.22 -7.28
CA ALA A 95 15.61 6.51 -7.85
C ALA A 95 14.59 7.26 -6.98
N THR A 96 13.54 6.56 -6.51
CA THR A 96 12.52 7.13 -5.64
C THR A 96 13.09 7.53 -4.27
N LEU A 97 14.01 6.74 -3.71
CA LEU A 97 14.68 7.03 -2.45
C LEU A 97 15.50 8.32 -2.55
N SER A 98 16.25 8.51 -3.64
CA SER A 98 17.00 9.74 -3.88
C SER A 98 16.08 10.96 -4.00
N SER A 99 14.95 10.84 -4.69
CA SER A 99 13.96 11.91 -4.80
C SER A 99 13.32 12.25 -3.44
N ILE A 100 12.92 11.23 -2.65
CA ILE A 100 12.36 11.46 -1.30
C ILE A 100 13.40 12.11 -0.38
N ALA A 101 14.65 11.67 -0.43
CA ALA A 101 15.70 12.21 0.39
C ALA A 101 15.99 13.70 0.09
N SER A 102 15.88 14.11 -1.19
CA SER A 102 16.16 15.50 -1.60
C SER A 102 14.95 16.44 -1.51
N GLU A 103 13.74 15.94 -1.81
CA GLU A 103 12.56 16.76 -2.03
C GLU A 103 11.38 16.45 -1.08
N GLY A 104 11.50 15.37 -0.30
CA GLY A 104 10.41 14.86 0.51
C GLY A 104 9.38 14.05 -0.29
N GLN A 105 8.30 13.72 0.37
CA GLN A 105 7.18 12.97 -0.23
C GLN A 105 6.32 13.90 -1.08
N LYS A 106 6.16 13.58 -2.38
CA LYS A 106 5.37 14.39 -3.33
C LYS A 106 3.89 14.01 -3.39
N LEU A 107 3.58 12.75 -3.18
CA LEU A 107 2.22 12.23 -3.25
C LEU A 107 1.81 11.67 -1.89
N HIS A 108 0.63 12.04 -1.42
CA HIS A 108 0.07 11.44 -0.20
C HIS A 108 -0.21 9.94 -0.38
N GLY A 109 -0.21 9.22 0.72
CA GLY A 109 -0.70 7.86 0.77
C GLY A 109 -2.13 7.77 1.29
N ILE A 110 -2.59 6.55 1.52
CA ILE A 110 -3.88 6.28 2.15
C ILE A 110 -3.67 5.23 3.24
N VAL A 111 -4.18 5.51 4.43
CA VAL A 111 -4.13 4.60 5.56
C VAL A 111 -5.52 4.40 6.16
N THR A 112 -5.74 3.25 6.77
CA THR A 112 -6.94 2.99 7.58
C THR A 112 -6.87 3.73 8.91
N ILE A 113 -7.99 3.78 9.63
CA ILE A 113 -8.09 4.40 10.97
C ILE A 113 -7.11 3.81 11.99
N ASP A 114 -6.59 2.61 11.76
CA ASP A 114 -5.63 1.92 12.62
C ASP A 114 -4.21 1.84 12.01
N GLY A 115 -3.95 2.63 10.98
CA GLY A 115 -2.62 2.83 10.40
C GLY A 115 -2.15 1.76 9.42
N LYS A 116 -3.04 0.88 8.92
CA LYS A 116 -2.70 -0.03 7.83
C LYS A 116 -2.60 0.75 6.53
N ILE A 117 -1.48 0.62 5.83
CA ILE A 117 -1.21 1.33 4.58
C ILE A 117 -1.96 0.67 3.43
N ILE A 118 -2.91 1.38 2.82
CA ILE A 118 -3.65 0.94 1.64
C ILE A 118 -2.90 1.34 0.37
N ASP A 119 -2.46 2.60 0.28
CA ASP A 119 -1.55 3.07 -0.76
C ASP A 119 -0.31 3.73 -0.17
N GLY A 120 0.85 3.45 -0.77
CA GLY A 120 2.12 4.06 -0.39
C GLY A 120 3.07 3.16 0.41
N ASN A 121 2.83 1.83 0.52
CA ASN A 121 3.74 0.90 1.22
C ASN A 121 5.21 1.09 0.83
N ARG A 122 5.49 1.25 -0.47
CA ARG A 122 6.84 1.49 -0.99
C ARG A 122 7.43 2.79 -0.48
N ARG A 123 6.63 3.88 -0.46
CA ARG A 123 7.09 5.18 0.05
C ARG A 123 7.37 5.12 1.55
N ALA A 124 6.50 4.50 2.33
CA ALA A 124 6.71 4.29 3.77
C ALA A 124 7.98 3.46 4.04
N MET A 125 8.21 2.38 3.28
CA MET A 125 9.43 1.58 3.36
C MET A 125 10.69 2.42 3.06
N LEU A 126 10.66 3.27 2.03
CA LEU A 126 11.79 4.14 1.68
C LEU A 126 12.06 5.20 2.75
N LEU A 127 11.02 5.78 3.34
CA LEU A 127 11.14 6.69 4.48
C LEU A 127 11.77 5.99 5.69
N ASN A 128 11.31 4.78 6.04
CA ASN A 128 11.94 3.98 7.09
C ASN A 128 13.43 3.69 6.79
N LYS A 129 13.75 3.40 5.53
CA LYS A 129 15.13 3.13 5.12
C LYS A 129 16.04 4.35 5.24
N ILE A 130 15.53 5.54 4.98
CA ILE A 130 16.25 6.80 5.18
C ILE A 130 16.47 7.04 6.67
N THR A 131 15.40 7.00 7.47
CA THR A 131 15.48 7.30 8.92
C THR A 131 16.30 6.29 9.72
N SER A 132 16.36 5.04 9.25
CA SER A 132 17.16 3.97 9.86
C SER A 132 18.66 4.04 9.49
N ASN A 133 19.08 4.97 8.60
CA ASN A 133 20.47 5.07 8.15
C ASN A 133 20.98 6.52 8.28
N PRO A 134 21.12 7.04 9.51
CA PRO A 134 21.50 8.43 9.76
C PRO A 134 22.89 8.78 9.21
N ASP A 135 23.82 7.84 9.17
CA ASP A 135 25.15 8.03 8.64
C ASP A 135 25.18 8.27 7.12
N LYS A 136 24.20 7.74 6.42
CA LYS A 136 24.08 7.86 4.97
C LYS A 136 23.28 9.10 4.54
N TYR A 137 22.34 9.54 5.38
CA TYR A 137 21.46 10.66 5.07
C TYR A 137 21.61 11.75 6.12
N PRO A 138 21.87 13.01 5.74
CA PRO A 138 22.06 14.10 6.69
C PRO A 138 20.77 14.42 7.46
N THR A 139 20.93 15.02 8.64
CA THR A 139 19.82 15.38 9.56
C THR A 139 18.76 16.27 8.91
N THR A 140 19.15 17.12 7.96
CA THR A 140 18.21 17.94 7.17
C THR A 140 17.24 17.10 6.33
N THR A 141 17.68 15.94 5.89
CA THR A 141 16.84 14.96 5.18
C THR A 141 15.89 14.24 6.13
N HIS A 142 16.35 13.94 7.37
CA HIS A 142 15.55 13.20 8.35
C HIS A 142 14.29 13.95 8.76
N GLY A 143 14.34 15.25 8.96
CA GLY A 143 13.22 16.03 9.48
C GLY A 143 11.93 15.96 8.64
N HIS A 144 12.04 15.69 7.34
CA HIS A 144 10.86 15.49 6.49
C HIS A 144 10.60 14.00 6.16
N CYS A 145 11.53 13.10 6.51
CA CYS A 145 11.41 11.67 6.28
C CYS A 145 10.88 10.87 7.50
N GLU A 146 10.77 11.49 8.67
CA GLU A 146 10.23 10.85 9.88
C GLU A 146 8.73 10.58 9.82
N TYR A 147 8.04 11.18 8.86
CA TYR A 147 6.61 11.17 8.71
C TYR A 147 6.22 10.66 7.32
N PHE A 148 5.13 9.92 7.29
CA PHE A 148 4.44 9.56 6.06
C PHE A 148 3.24 10.50 5.86
N GLU A 149 3.19 11.22 4.77
CA GLU A 149 2.03 12.05 4.43
C GLU A 149 0.94 11.18 3.84
N ALA A 150 -0.21 11.10 4.50
CA ALA A 150 -1.31 10.25 4.07
C ALA A 150 -2.67 10.79 4.50
N ILE A 151 -3.68 10.37 3.75
CA ILE A 151 -5.09 10.46 4.14
C ILE A 151 -5.36 9.37 5.16
N ILE A 152 -6.04 9.71 6.24
CA ILE A 152 -6.59 8.77 7.22
C ILE A 152 -8.07 8.57 6.88
N LEU A 153 -8.48 7.34 6.58
CA LEU A 153 -9.88 7.03 6.30
C LEU A 153 -10.77 7.36 7.51
N ASP A 154 -12.02 7.74 7.26
CA ASP A 154 -12.97 8.18 8.29
C ASP A 154 -13.67 7.02 9.01
N SER A 155 -13.55 5.81 8.51
CA SER A 155 -14.25 4.63 9.00
C SER A 155 -13.50 3.35 8.68
N PRO A 156 -13.70 2.28 9.45
CA PRO A 156 -13.19 0.97 9.10
C PRO A 156 -13.93 0.48 7.84
N GLY A 157 -13.16 0.06 6.84
CA GLY A 157 -13.71 -0.58 5.66
C GLY A 157 -13.82 -2.09 5.81
N THR A 158 -14.74 -2.69 5.07
CA THR A 158 -14.72 -4.13 4.84
C THR A 158 -13.50 -4.50 4.00
N GLU A 159 -13.05 -5.75 4.07
CA GLU A 159 -11.95 -6.24 3.23
C GLU A 159 -12.19 -5.96 1.74
N LYS A 160 -13.43 -6.13 1.29
CA LYS A 160 -13.84 -5.84 -0.09
C LYS A 160 -13.67 -4.36 -0.46
N GLU A 161 -14.04 -3.44 0.42
CA GLU A 161 -13.88 -1.99 0.20
C GLU A 161 -12.40 -1.59 0.19
N LEU A 162 -11.61 -2.11 1.12
CA LEU A 162 -10.17 -1.87 1.17
C LEU A 162 -9.47 -2.43 -0.07
N LEU A 163 -9.81 -3.64 -0.50
CA LEU A 163 -9.28 -4.26 -1.72
C LEU A 163 -9.65 -3.45 -2.98
N LYS A 164 -10.89 -2.94 -3.04
CA LYS A 164 -11.34 -2.06 -4.12
C LYS A 164 -10.52 -0.78 -4.19
N LEU A 165 -10.34 -0.12 -3.04
CA LEU A 165 -9.59 1.13 -2.94
C LEU A 165 -8.12 0.90 -3.33
N GLU A 166 -7.48 -0.13 -2.78
CA GLU A 166 -6.11 -0.50 -3.10
C GLU A 166 -5.93 -0.75 -4.60
N THR A 167 -6.81 -1.57 -5.20
CA THR A 167 -6.72 -1.91 -6.63
C THR A 167 -6.85 -0.67 -7.51
N PHE A 168 -7.77 0.23 -7.18
CA PHE A 168 -7.95 1.48 -7.92
C PHE A 168 -6.67 2.34 -7.90
N TYR A 169 -6.06 2.52 -6.72
CA TYR A 169 -4.85 3.35 -6.60
C TYR A 169 -3.59 2.68 -7.16
N GLN A 170 -3.51 1.36 -7.12
CA GLN A 170 -2.33 0.64 -7.59
C GLN A 170 -2.37 0.31 -9.09
N MET A 171 -3.54 0.03 -9.64
CA MET A 171 -3.68 -0.48 -11.00
C MET A 171 -4.63 0.33 -11.89
N GLY A 172 -5.53 1.11 -11.28
CA GLY A 172 -6.58 1.84 -11.99
C GLY A 172 -6.18 3.22 -12.50
N GLN A 173 -5.07 3.80 -12.04
CA GLN A 173 -4.62 5.12 -12.49
C GLN A 173 -3.90 5.04 -13.83
N ASP A 174 -4.02 6.10 -14.65
CA ASP A 174 -3.50 6.17 -16.03
C ASP A 174 -1.98 6.03 -16.13
N GLU A 175 -1.22 6.44 -15.10
CA GLU A 175 0.20 6.16 -14.98
C GLU A 175 0.41 4.70 -14.53
N LYS A 176 0.26 3.78 -15.48
CA LYS A 176 0.48 2.34 -15.26
C LYS A 176 1.94 2.10 -14.86
N LEU A 177 2.16 1.92 -13.57
CA LEU A 177 3.39 1.31 -13.12
C LEU A 177 3.45 -0.12 -13.70
N ASP A 178 4.59 -0.51 -14.27
CA ASP A 178 4.79 -1.85 -14.83
C ASP A 178 4.61 -2.92 -13.75
N TYR A 179 3.40 -3.41 -13.60
CA TYR A 179 3.12 -4.61 -12.83
C TYR A 179 3.58 -5.84 -13.62
N ASN A 180 4.24 -6.76 -12.94
CA ASN A 180 4.51 -8.07 -13.50
C ASN A 180 3.17 -8.71 -13.93
N PRO A 181 3.09 -9.35 -15.11
CA PRO A 181 1.88 -10.03 -15.54
C PRO A 181 1.28 -10.98 -14.49
N ILE A 182 2.12 -11.72 -13.76
CA ILE A 182 1.67 -12.62 -12.68
C ILE A 182 0.98 -11.84 -11.55
N GLU A 183 1.49 -10.68 -11.17
CA GLU A 183 0.84 -9.83 -10.15
C GLU A 183 -0.55 -9.35 -10.59
N LYS A 184 -0.72 -9.05 -11.88
CA LYS A 184 -2.04 -8.71 -12.45
C LYS A 184 -2.99 -9.90 -12.40
N TYR A 185 -2.51 -11.09 -12.74
CA TYR A 185 -3.32 -12.32 -12.69
C TYR A 185 -3.76 -12.65 -11.26
N LEU A 186 -2.85 -12.61 -10.31
CA LEU A 186 -3.14 -12.83 -8.89
C LEU A 186 -4.14 -11.80 -8.35
N LYS A 187 -4.01 -10.54 -8.73
CA LYS A 187 -4.98 -9.51 -8.33
C LYS A 187 -6.36 -9.75 -8.92
N CYS A 188 -6.45 -10.16 -10.19
CA CYS A 188 -7.73 -10.60 -10.79
C CYS A 188 -8.35 -11.76 -10.02
N LYS A 189 -7.56 -12.78 -9.69
CA LYS A 189 -8.01 -13.94 -8.91
C LYS A 189 -8.53 -13.52 -7.54
N THR A 190 -7.76 -12.70 -6.82
CA THR A 190 -8.16 -12.18 -5.50
C THR A 190 -9.46 -11.38 -5.57
N LEU A 191 -9.62 -10.51 -6.57
CA LEU A 191 -10.87 -9.76 -6.77
C LEU A 191 -12.04 -10.69 -7.07
N LYS A 192 -11.84 -11.73 -7.90
CA LYS A 192 -12.86 -12.71 -8.21
C LYS A 192 -13.29 -13.50 -6.97
N GLN A 193 -12.36 -13.92 -6.13
CA GLN A 193 -12.60 -14.60 -4.85
C GLN A 193 -13.37 -13.73 -3.84
N ASN A 194 -13.29 -12.40 -3.98
CA ASN A 194 -14.05 -11.43 -3.19
C ASN A 194 -15.34 -10.96 -3.89
N ASP A 195 -15.92 -11.78 -4.76
CA ASP A 195 -17.22 -11.57 -5.41
C ASP A 195 -17.32 -10.31 -6.28
N PHE A 196 -16.20 -9.89 -6.90
CA PHE A 196 -16.25 -8.85 -7.92
C PHE A 196 -16.65 -9.46 -9.28
N SER A 197 -17.57 -8.80 -9.99
CA SER A 197 -17.89 -9.16 -11.38
C SER A 197 -16.74 -8.80 -12.32
N ASN A 198 -16.62 -9.49 -13.46
CA ASN A 198 -15.58 -9.20 -14.46
C ASN A 198 -15.62 -7.74 -14.93
N ASN A 199 -16.83 -7.17 -15.08
CA ASN A 199 -17.00 -5.75 -15.39
C ASN A 199 -16.45 -4.82 -14.29
N ASN A 200 -16.68 -5.17 -13.01
CA ASN A 200 -16.10 -4.39 -11.91
C ASN A 200 -14.58 -4.48 -11.88
N ILE A 201 -14.02 -5.67 -12.09
CA ILE A 201 -12.56 -5.89 -12.18
C ILE A 201 -11.95 -5.08 -13.33
N SER A 202 -12.59 -5.13 -14.50
CA SER A 202 -12.21 -4.36 -15.70
C SER A 202 -12.10 -2.85 -15.39
N LYS A 203 -13.11 -2.27 -14.75
CA LYS A 203 -13.12 -0.86 -14.35
C LYS A 203 -12.05 -0.53 -13.31
N LEU A 204 -11.89 -1.39 -12.29
CA LEU A 204 -10.93 -1.16 -11.21
C LEU A 204 -9.48 -1.21 -11.68
N MET A 205 -9.18 -2.10 -12.63
CA MET A 205 -7.83 -2.30 -13.16
C MET A 205 -7.55 -1.47 -14.42
N ASN A 206 -8.51 -0.68 -14.88
CA ASN A 206 -8.46 0.08 -16.15
C ASN A 206 -8.02 -0.82 -17.32
N GLU A 207 -8.64 -2.00 -17.44
CA GLU A 207 -8.35 -2.99 -18.48
C GLU A 207 -9.65 -3.43 -19.16
N LYS A 208 -9.57 -3.95 -20.38
CA LYS A 208 -10.76 -4.45 -21.10
C LYS A 208 -11.25 -5.77 -20.51
N GLU A 209 -12.57 -5.97 -20.44
CA GLU A 209 -13.15 -7.19 -19.88
C GLU A 209 -12.66 -8.50 -20.54
N PRO A 210 -12.46 -8.58 -21.88
CA PRO A 210 -11.85 -9.76 -22.49
C PRO A 210 -10.42 -10.06 -21.98
N GLN A 211 -9.67 -9.02 -21.60
CA GLN A 211 -8.34 -9.21 -21.01
C GLN A 211 -8.41 -9.78 -19.60
N ILE A 212 -9.41 -9.35 -18.81
CA ILE A 212 -9.66 -9.90 -17.48
C ILE A 212 -10.01 -11.40 -17.58
N LEU A 213 -10.89 -11.77 -18.51
CA LEU A 213 -11.24 -13.17 -18.75
C LEU A 213 -10.00 -14.02 -19.09
N LYS A 214 -9.18 -13.53 -20.01
CA LYS A 214 -7.93 -14.22 -20.39
C LYS A 214 -6.98 -14.40 -19.20
N TRP A 215 -6.86 -13.42 -18.32
CA TRP A 215 -6.01 -13.52 -17.13
C TRP A 215 -6.55 -14.54 -16.11
N LEU A 216 -7.87 -14.59 -15.92
CA LEU A 216 -8.50 -15.58 -15.04
C LEU A 216 -8.32 -17.01 -15.57
N GLU A 217 -8.52 -17.24 -16.88
CA GLU A 217 -8.25 -18.52 -17.54
C GLU A 217 -6.78 -18.92 -17.38
N THR A 218 -5.84 -17.97 -17.58
CA THR A 218 -4.40 -18.23 -17.39
C THR A 218 -4.10 -18.69 -15.96
N MET A 219 -4.73 -18.07 -14.96
CA MET A 219 -4.55 -18.45 -13.56
C MET A 219 -5.12 -19.83 -13.26
N GLU A 220 -6.29 -20.18 -13.79
CA GLU A 220 -6.87 -21.53 -13.65
C GLU A 220 -5.92 -22.59 -14.21
N HIS A 221 -5.31 -22.32 -15.37
CA HIS A 221 -4.28 -23.21 -15.92
C HIS A 221 -3.06 -23.31 -15.01
N MET A 222 -2.53 -22.18 -14.50
CA MET A 222 -1.38 -22.21 -13.60
C MET A 222 -1.67 -22.99 -12.30
N ASP A 223 -2.85 -22.82 -11.72
CA ASP A 223 -3.28 -23.57 -10.52
C ASP A 223 -3.39 -25.08 -10.76
N SER A 224 -3.66 -25.50 -12.00
CA SER A 224 -3.76 -26.92 -12.34
C SER A 224 -2.41 -27.64 -12.46
N TYR A 225 -1.29 -26.90 -12.47
CA TYR A 225 0.07 -27.44 -12.49
C TYR A 225 0.75 -27.45 -11.12
N LEU A 226 0.10 -26.89 -10.09
CA LEU A 226 0.58 -26.89 -8.70
C LEU A 226 -0.12 -27.96 -7.88
#